data_3a549d3b61d58095b5fe11063e319ce6
#
_entry.id   3a549d3b61d58095b5fe11063e319ce6
#
_cell.length_a   1.000
_cell.length_b   1.000
_cell.length_c   1.000
_cell.angle_alpha   90.00
_cell.angle_beta   90.00
_cell.angle_gamma   90.00
#
_symmetry.space_group_name_H-M   'P 1'
#
loop_
_entity.id
_entity.type
_entity.pdbx_description
1 polymer ?
#
loop_
_entity_poly.entity_id
_entity_poly.type
_entity_poly.pdbx_seq_one_letter_code
_entity_poly.pdbx_strand_id
1 'polypeptide(L)'
;MTTDIAAIVGAAVKGLGFELVDFERAGGGMMRIFIDKPNGISVENCADVSNHLTRLFAVENIDYSRLEVSSPGLDRPLKSLDDFRRFSGLPVKVRLNTTVDSRKRFDGLVERVEGEAITFKLLVDVIASSKVKTVKRSNAKSKTDLIHADRIDGDVVEEKRITVMLDDIDRARLIPDV
;
A
#
# COMPACT_ATOMS: atom_id res chain seq x y z
N MET A 1 -32.53 -13.38 -0.06
CA MET A 1 -31.46 -12.88 0.79
C MET A 1 -30.13 -13.14 0.05
N THR A 2 -29.41 -12.11 -0.32
CA THR A 2 -28.09 -12.28 -0.95
C THR A 2 -27.11 -12.70 0.13
N THR A 3 -26.62 -13.92 0.06
CA THR A 3 -25.61 -14.44 1.00
C THR A 3 -24.36 -13.58 0.87
N ASP A 4 -23.95 -12.94 1.95
CA ASP A 4 -22.69 -12.15 1.96
C ASP A 4 -21.50 -13.10 2.10
N ILE A 5 -21.00 -13.55 0.95
CA ILE A 5 -19.87 -14.49 0.89
C ILE A 5 -18.61 -13.89 1.52
N ALA A 6 -18.40 -12.57 1.42
CA ALA A 6 -17.24 -11.91 2.02
C ALA A 6 -17.29 -12.00 3.56
N ALA A 7 -18.47 -11.85 4.16
CA ALA A 7 -18.66 -12.01 5.61
C ALA A 7 -18.40 -13.46 6.05
N ILE A 8 -18.89 -14.44 5.29
CA ILE A 8 -18.67 -15.88 5.58
C ILE A 8 -17.17 -16.21 5.51
N VAL A 9 -16.49 -15.77 4.44
CA VAL A 9 -15.04 -15.96 4.27
C VAL A 9 -14.27 -15.29 5.39
N GLY A 10 -14.62 -14.06 5.74
CA GLY A 10 -13.97 -13.31 6.82
C GLY A 10 -14.08 -14.01 8.18
N ALA A 11 -15.26 -14.52 8.52
CA ALA A 11 -15.50 -15.28 9.75
C ALA A 11 -14.69 -16.58 9.78
N ALA A 12 -14.67 -17.32 8.68
CA ALA A 12 -13.94 -18.58 8.56
C ALA A 12 -12.42 -18.38 8.68
N VAL A 13 -11.86 -17.40 7.94
CA VAL A 13 -10.45 -17.06 7.97
C VAL A 13 -10.02 -16.63 9.36
N LYS A 14 -10.81 -15.78 10.02
CA LYS A 14 -10.58 -15.34 11.40
C LYS A 14 -10.63 -16.51 12.39
N GLY A 15 -11.58 -17.43 12.22
CA GLY A 15 -11.73 -18.63 13.05
C GLY A 15 -10.51 -19.56 12.98
N LEU A 16 -9.77 -19.54 11.87
CA LEU A 16 -8.51 -20.27 11.69
C LEU A 16 -7.26 -19.51 12.19
N GLY A 17 -7.45 -18.32 12.75
CA GLY A 17 -6.34 -17.49 13.28
C GLY A 17 -5.62 -16.66 12.25
N PHE A 18 -6.22 -16.44 11.08
CA PHE A 18 -5.68 -15.58 10.03
C PHE A 18 -6.48 -14.28 9.91
N GLU A 19 -5.88 -13.28 9.28
CA GLU A 19 -6.52 -12.03 8.88
C GLU A 19 -6.95 -12.13 7.41
N LEU A 20 -8.21 -11.79 7.11
CA LEU A 20 -8.66 -11.58 5.74
C LEU A 20 -8.23 -10.19 5.29
N VAL A 21 -7.27 -10.11 4.38
CA VAL A 21 -6.78 -8.84 3.83
C VAL A 21 -7.64 -8.36 2.68
N ASP A 22 -8.01 -9.28 1.78
CA ASP A 22 -8.85 -8.97 0.63
C ASP A 22 -9.63 -10.20 0.15
N PHE A 23 -10.79 -9.95 -0.45
CA PHE A 23 -11.62 -10.95 -1.11
C PHE A 23 -12.07 -10.40 -2.46
N GLU A 24 -11.71 -11.09 -3.53
CA GLU A 24 -12.05 -10.70 -4.89
C GLU A 24 -12.90 -11.79 -5.55
N ARG A 25 -13.98 -11.36 -6.20
CA ARG A 25 -14.72 -12.20 -7.15
C ARG A 25 -14.35 -11.79 -8.57
N ALA A 26 -13.67 -12.67 -9.26
CA ALA A 26 -13.32 -12.46 -10.65
C ALA A 26 -14.35 -13.12 -11.59
N GLY A 27 -14.29 -12.78 -12.86
CA GLY A 27 -15.18 -13.36 -13.87
C GLY A 27 -15.10 -14.88 -13.93
N GLY A 28 -16.19 -15.52 -14.35
CA GLY A 28 -16.24 -16.96 -14.48
C GLY A 28 -16.35 -17.74 -13.17
N GLY A 29 -16.74 -17.10 -12.07
CA GLY A 29 -16.90 -17.75 -10.75
C GLY A 29 -15.59 -18.01 -10.00
N MET A 30 -14.50 -17.35 -10.39
CA MET A 30 -13.24 -17.42 -9.65
C MET A 30 -13.30 -16.57 -8.38
N MET A 31 -12.82 -17.11 -7.26
CA MET A 31 -12.65 -16.41 -6.00
C MET A 31 -11.18 -16.36 -5.60
N ARG A 32 -10.70 -15.17 -5.23
CA ARG A 32 -9.35 -14.95 -4.70
C ARG A 32 -9.45 -14.42 -3.28
N ILE A 33 -8.70 -15.03 -2.39
CA ILE A 33 -8.69 -14.73 -0.96
C ILE A 33 -7.26 -14.46 -0.54
N PHE A 34 -7.04 -13.26 -0.02
CA PHE A 34 -5.73 -12.85 0.47
C PHE A 34 -5.76 -12.86 2.00
N ILE A 35 -4.88 -13.68 2.58
CA ILE A 35 -4.77 -13.86 4.03
C ILE A 35 -3.41 -13.43 4.54
N ASP A 36 -3.35 -12.99 5.80
CA ASP A 36 -2.11 -12.63 6.46
C ASP A 36 -2.13 -13.02 7.94
N LYS A 37 -0.96 -13.02 8.56
CA LYS A 37 -0.77 -13.13 10.01
C LYS A 37 0.56 -12.46 10.40
N PRO A 38 0.78 -12.10 11.70
CA PRO A 38 1.97 -11.38 12.15
C PRO A 38 3.31 -11.98 11.74
N ASN A 39 3.40 -13.32 11.64
CA ASN A 39 4.63 -14.03 11.31
C ASN A 39 4.71 -14.48 9.84
N GLY A 40 3.89 -13.89 8.98
CA GLY A 40 3.81 -14.24 7.57
C GLY A 40 3.00 -15.53 7.30
N ILE A 41 2.74 -15.79 6.02
CA ILE A 41 1.93 -16.90 5.53
C ILE A 41 2.80 -17.91 4.80
N SER A 42 2.65 -19.20 5.15
CA SER A 42 3.25 -20.31 4.43
C SER A 42 2.29 -20.90 3.40
N VAL A 43 2.80 -21.77 2.51
CA VAL A 43 2.00 -22.51 1.54
C VAL A 43 1.00 -23.43 2.24
N GLU A 44 1.41 -24.07 3.35
CA GLU A 44 0.55 -24.93 4.16
C GLU A 44 -0.62 -24.15 4.76
N ASN A 45 -0.38 -22.92 5.22
CA ASN A 45 -1.44 -22.05 5.72
C ASN A 45 -2.49 -21.73 4.63
N CYS A 46 -2.05 -21.48 3.41
CA CYS A 46 -2.95 -21.26 2.27
C CYS A 46 -3.76 -22.53 1.95
N ALA A 47 -3.11 -23.70 2.01
CA ALA A 47 -3.76 -24.99 1.78
C ALA A 47 -4.83 -25.29 2.86
N ASP A 48 -4.52 -25.05 4.14
CA ASP A 48 -5.45 -25.26 5.26
C ASP A 48 -6.70 -24.38 5.10
N VAL A 49 -6.51 -23.10 4.81
CA VAL A 49 -7.62 -22.16 4.57
C VAL A 49 -8.43 -22.57 3.33
N SER A 50 -7.77 -22.94 2.24
CA SER A 50 -8.42 -23.40 1.00
C SER A 50 -9.29 -24.64 1.24
N ASN A 51 -8.76 -25.64 1.95
CA ASN A 51 -9.49 -26.86 2.28
C ASN A 51 -10.69 -26.58 3.19
N HIS A 52 -10.52 -25.69 4.19
CA HIS A 52 -11.62 -25.31 5.08
C HIS A 52 -12.73 -24.60 4.31
N LEU A 53 -12.39 -23.62 3.48
CA LEU A 53 -13.36 -22.86 2.69
C LEU A 53 -14.07 -23.73 1.65
N THR A 54 -13.39 -24.69 1.03
CA THR A 54 -13.99 -25.64 0.10
C THR A 54 -15.12 -26.44 0.78
N ARG A 55 -14.88 -26.93 2.00
CA ARG A 55 -15.91 -27.64 2.78
C ARG A 55 -17.06 -26.72 3.22
N LEU A 56 -16.72 -25.52 3.67
CA LEU A 56 -17.70 -24.51 4.08
C LEU A 56 -18.62 -24.13 2.93
N PHE A 57 -18.06 -23.86 1.74
CA PHE A 57 -18.82 -23.48 0.56
C PHE A 57 -19.76 -24.60 0.10
N ALA A 58 -19.35 -25.85 0.24
CA ALA A 58 -20.22 -27.00 -0.04
C ALA A 58 -21.41 -27.06 0.92
N VAL A 59 -21.22 -26.74 2.21
CA VAL A 59 -22.30 -26.71 3.22
C VAL A 59 -23.24 -25.53 2.99
N GLU A 60 -22.68 -24.36 2.66
CA GLU A 60 -23.43 -23.12 2.43
C GLU A 60 -24.05 -23.01 1.02
N ASN A 61 -23.87 -24.04 0.17
CA ASN A 61 -24.31 -24.05 -1.23
C ASN A 61 -23.76 -22.82 -2.02
N ILE A 62 -22.51 -22.49 -1.81
CA ILE A 62 -21.81 -21.41 -2.51
C ILE A 62 -21.07 -22.00 -3.72
N ASP A 63 -21.53 -21.65 -4.92
CA ASP A 63 -20.89 -22.09 -6.16
C ASP A 63 -19.68 -21.23 -6.52
N TYR A 64 -18.60 -21.88 -6.92
CA TYR A 64 -17.40 -21.27 -7.48
C TYR A 64 -16.75 -22.20 -8.51
N SER A 65 -16.04 -21.62 -9.46
CA SER A 65 -15.29 -22.41 -10.45
C SER A 65 -13.85 -22.70 -10.00
N ARG A 66 -13.25 -21.73 -9.30
CA ARG A 66 -11.88 -21.80 -8.81
C ARG A 66 -11.72 -20.99 -7.53
N LEU A 67 -11.01 -21.55 -6.56
CA LEU A 67 -10.65 -20.92 -5.31
C LEU A 67 -9.14 -20.76 -5.25
N GLU A 68 -8.66 -19.52 -5.10
CA GLU A 68 -7.25 -19.20 -4.89
C GLU A 68 -7.07 -18.55 -3.53
N VAL A 69 -6.19 -19.10 -2.72
CA VAL A 69 -5.81 -18.53 -1.42
C VAL A 69 -4.32 -18.18 -1.48
N SER A 70 -3.98 -16.96 -1.12
CA SER A 70 -2.62 -16.43 -1.20
C SER A 70 -2.35 -15.40 -0.12
N SER A 71 -1.09 -15.03 0.06
CA SER A 71 -0.71 -13.83 0.80
C SER A 71 -0.87 -12.59 -0.08
N PRO A 72 -1.07 -11.38 0.52
CA PRO A 72 -1.23 -10.15 -0.27
C PRO A 72 0.03 -9.70 -1.00
N GLY A 73 1.18 -10.33 -0.74
CA GLY A 73 2.46 -9.92 -1.31
C GLY A 73 3.05 -8.69 -0.60
N LEU A 74 4.10 -8.11 -1.20
CA LEU A 74 4.83 -6.96 -0.64
C LEU A 74 4.03 -5.65 -0.76
N ASP A 75 3.14 -5.54 -1.73
CA ASP A 75 2.29 -4.37 -1.99
C ASP A 75 0.90 -4.49 -1.32
N ARG A 76 0.88 -4.92 -0.06
CA ARG A 76 -0.34 -5.12 0.71
C ARG A 76 -1.30 -3.93 0.60
N PRO A 77 -2.58 -4.13 0.26
CA PRO A 77 -3.57 -3.07 0.29
C PRO A 77 -3.90 -2.66 1.73
N LEU A 78 -4.09 -1.36 1.94
CA LEU A 78 -4.56 -0.76 3.19
C LEU A 78 -5.99 -0.28 2.98
N LYS A 79 -6.94 -0.85 3.74
CA LYS A 79 -8.38 -0.59 3.55
C LYS A 79 -9.06 -0.01 4.79
N SER A 80 -8.50 -0.22 5.96
CA SER A 80 -9.06 0.20 7.23
C SER A 80 -8.14 1.17 7.97
N LEU A 81 -8.70 1.96 8.90
CA LEU A 81 -7.92 2.83 9.77
C LEU A 81 -6.90 2.03 10.59
N ASP A 82 -7.23 0.80 10.97
CA ASP A 82 -6.33 -0.07 11.72
C ASP A 82 -5.14 -0.52 10.88
N ASP A 83 -5.32 -0.73 9.55
CA ASP A 83 -4.20 -0.96 8.64
C ASP A 83 -3.26 0.24 8.65
N PHE A 84 -3.77 1.47 8.51
CA PHE A 84 -2.94 2.66 8.52
C PHE A 84 -2.23 2.89 9.87
N ARG A 85 -2.87 2.56 11.00
CA ARG A 85 -2.23 2.61 12.32
C ARG A 85 -1.12 1.58 12.44
N ARG A 86 -1.39 0.34 12.02
CA ARG A 86 -0.45 -0.79 12.08
C ARG A 86 0.80 -0.54 11.24
N PHE A 87 0.63 0.07 10.08
CA PHE A 87 1.71 0.35 9.14
C PHE A 87 2.17 1.82 9.16
N SER A 88 1.95 2.51 10.29
CA SER A 88 2.47 3.86 10.50
C SER A 88 3.99 3.89 10.37
N GLY A 89 4.52 4.93 9.74
CA GLY A 89 5.95 5.08 9.45
C GLY A 89 6.44 4.36 8.20
N LEU A 90 5.60 3.53 7.56
CA LEU A 90 5.98 2.86 6.32
C LEU A 90 5.51 3.65 5.08
N PRO A 91 6.25 3.53 3.96
CA PRO A 91 5.89 4.18 2.72
C PRO A 91 4.66 3.54 2.08
N VAL A 92 3.71 4.37 1.67
CA VAL A 92 2.48 3.97 1.02
C VAL A 92 2.23 4.76 -0.26
N LYS A 93 1.70 4.09 -1.24
CA LYS A 93 1.17 4.69 -2.46
C LYS A 93 -0.33 4.89 -2.31
N VAL A 94 -0.79 6.12 -2.43
CA VAL A 94 -2.19 6.50 -2.23
C VAL A 94 -2.78 7.05 -3.54
N ARG A 95 -4.00 6.62 -3.82
CA ARG A 95 -4.85 7.18 -4.85
C ARG A 95 -6.15 7.66 -4.21
N LEU A 96 -6.54 8.89 -4.51
CA LEU A 96 -7.74 9.52 -3.98
C LEU A 96 -8.90 9.46 -4.99
N ASN A 97 -10.13 9.45 -4.48
CA ASN A 97 -11.36 9.61 -5.25
C ASN A 97 -11.44 11.02 -5.84
N THR A 98 -11.11 12.02 -5.02
CA THR A 98 -11.10 13.45 -5.36
C THR A 98 -9.68 13.99 -5.36
N THR A 99 -9.49 15.19 -5.88
CA THR A 99 -8.19 15.87 -5.84
C THR A 99 -8.07 16.67 -4.54
N VAL A 100 -7.02 16.42 -3.77
CA VAL A 100 -6.65 17.19 -2.58
C VAL A 100 -5.28 17.82 -2.83
N ASP A 101 -5.13 19.12 -2.57
CA ASP A 101 -3.91 19.90 -2.83
C ASP A 101 -3.37 19.71 -4.27
N SER A 102 -4.30 19.73 -5.26
CA SER A 102 -4.01 19.51 -6.69
C SER A 102 -3.44 18.14 -7.02
N ARG A 103 -3.52 17.17 -6.09
CA ARG A 103 -3.01 15.81 -6.26
C ARG A 103 -4.13 14.78 -6.16
N LYS A 104 -4.15 13.83 -7.05
CA LYS A 104 -5.02 12.65 -7.02
C LYS A 104 -4.25 11.38 -6.65
N ARG A 105 -2.92 11.42 -6.76
CA ARG A 105 -2.02 10.32 -6.42
C ARG A 105 -0.78 10.89 -5.76
N PHE A 106 -0.30 10.20 -4.73
CA PHE A 106 0.96 10.55 -4.07
C PHE A 106 1.55 9.33 -3.38
N ASP A 107 2.85 9.40 -3.14
CA ASP A 107 3.56 8.48 -2.28
C ASP A 107 3.92 9.22 -0.99
N GLY A 108 3.70 8.60 0.16
CA GLY A 108 3.92 9.22 1.47
C GLY A 108 4.14 8.20 2.57
N LEU A 109 4.65 8.66 3.70
CA LEU A 109 4.72 7.89 4.95
C LEU A 109 3.44 8.17 5.75
N VAL A 110 2.82 7.14 6.29
CA VAL A 110 1.71 7.31 7.24
C VAL A 110 2.30 7.91 8.52
N GLU A 111 2.00 9.17 8.81
CA GLU A 111 2.53 9.86 10.00
C GLU A 111 1.58 9.73 11.19
N ARG A 112 0.28 9.91 10.97
CA ARG A 112 -0.73 9.95 12.04
C ARG A 112 -2.10 9.50 11.53
N VAL A 113 -2.86 8.85 12.42
CA VAL A 113 -4.28 8.51 12.20
C VAL A 113 -5.08 9.04 13.37
N GLU A 114 -5.97 10.00 13.13
CA GLU A 114 -6.83 10.63 14.14
C GLU A 114 -8.30 10.55 13.70
N GLY A 115 -9.10 9.80 14.45
CA GLY A 115 -10.48 9.54 14.04
C GLY A 115 -10.49 8.84 12.66
N GLU A 116 -11.13 9.45 11.68
CA GLU A 116 -11.19 8.98 10.29
C GLU A 116 -10.17 9.69 9.37
N ALA A 117 -9.40 10.64 9.92
CA ALA A 117 -8.39 11.39 9.19
C ALA A 117 -7.03 10.72 9.26
N ILE A 118 -6.36 10.66 8.13
CA ILE A 118 -5.02 10.08 7.97
C ILE A 118 -4.09 11.17 7.43
N THR A 119 -3.02 11.45 8.17
CA THR A 119 -1.99 12.41 7.78
C THR A 119 -0.80 11.66 7.21
N PHE A 120 -0.41 12.04 6.02
CA PHE A 120 0.75 11.53 5.31
C PHE A 120 1.83 12.60 5.21
N LYS A 121 3.06 12.23 5.46
CA LYS A 121 4.24 12.99 5.08
C LYS A 121 4.59 12.61 3.64
N LEU A 122 4.51 13.57 2.72
CA LEU A 122 4.76 13.30 1.31
C LEU A 122 6.23 12.91 1.09
N LEU A 123 6.45 11.82 0.37
CA LEU A 123 7.74 11.51 -0.20
C LEU A 123 7.90 12.40 -1.44
N VAL A 124 8.63 13.50 -1.27
CA VAL A 124 8.91 14.40 -2.39
C VAL A 124 9.77 13.64 -3.38
N ASP A 125 9.31 13.54 -4.63
CA ASP A 125 10.15 13.10 -5.74
C ASP A 125 11.36 14.04 -5.84
N VAL A 126 12.49 13.65 -5.27
CA VAL A 126 13.79 14.34 -5.43
C VAL A 126 14.20 14.38 -6.91
N ILE A 127 13.47 13.68 -7.78
CA ILE A 127 13.76 13.57 -9.22
C ILE A 127 13.19 14.73 -10.06
N ALA A 128 12.26 15.54 -9.54
CA ALA A 128 11.64 16.61 -10.34
C ALA A 128 12.40 17.95 -10.34
N SER A 129 13.45 18.12 -9.55
CA SER A 129 14.21 19.37 -9.48
C SER A 129 15.57 19.36 -10.21
N SER A 130 16.03 18.24 -10.71
CA SER A 130 17.25 18.23 -11.53
C SER A 130 16.95 18.39 -13.02
N LYS A 131 16.34 19.52 -13.42
CA LYS A 131 16.66 20.11 -14.73
C LYS A 131 18.10 20.63 -14.64
N VAL A 132 19.05 19.74 -14.76
CA VAL A 132 20.42 20.09 -15.07
C VAL A 132 20.40 20.81 -16.40
N LYS A 133 20.46 22.13 -16.34
CA LYS A 133 20.85 22.93 -17.50
C LYS A 133 22.24 22.47 -17.90
N THR A 134 22.31 21.67 -18.96
CA THR A 134 23.57 21.37 -19.62
C THR A 134 24.14 22.67 -20.14
N VAL A 135 25.02 23.30 -19.36
CA VAL A 135 25.83 24.41 -19.83
C VAL A 135 26.89 23.79 -20.73
N LYS A 136 26.79 24.06 -22.02
CA LYS A 136 27.87 23.78 -23.00
C LYS A 136 29.11 24.49 -22.53
N ARG A 137 30.09 23.71 -22.07
CA ARG A 137 31.44 24.23 -21.83
C ARG A 137 32.11 24.48 -23.17
N SER A 138 32.26 25.74 -23.54
CA SER A 138 33.28 26.19 -24.49
C SER A 138 34.61 26.27 -23.76
N ASN A 139 35.65 25.79 -24.43
CA ASN A 139 37.07 25.76 -24.01
C ASN A 139 37.55 27.06 -23.39
N ALA A 140 38.24 26.95 -22.25
CA ALA A 140 39.41 27.80 -21.96
C ALA A 140 40.29 27.13 -20.89
N LYS A 141 41.57 27.17 -21.15
CA LYS A 141 42.69 26.62 -20.41
C LYS A 141 42.94 27.33 -19.06
N SER A 142 43.51 26.57 -18.12
CA SER A 142 44.61 27.00 -17.21
C SER A 142 44.25 27.29 -15.74
N LYS A 143 45.04 26.58 -14.94
CA LYS A 143 45.61 26.83 -13.60
C LYS A 143 44.73 26.74 -12.34
N THR A 144 45.10 25.72 -11.58
CA THR A 144 45.42 25.69 -10.14
C THR A 144 44.86 26.82 -9.29
N ASP A 145 43.88 26.46 -8.40
CA ASP A 145 43.95 26.85 -7.00
C ASP A 145 43.01 26.03 -6.16
N LEU A 146 43.55 25.52 -5.07
CA LEU A 146 42.88 24.89 -3.95
C LEU A 146 42.00 25.93 -3.26
N ILE A 147 40.70 25.75 -3.23
CA ILE A 147 39.85 26.45 -2.28
C ILE A 147 38.76 25.53 -1.76
N HIS A 148 38.80 25.29 -0.47
CA HIS A 148 37.75 25.03 0.50
C HIS A 148 36.43 24.55 -0.06
N ALA A 149 36.07 23.35 0.38
CA ALA A 149 34.69 22.88 0.40
C ALA A 149 33.86 23.80 1.30
N ASP A 150 33.24 24.80 0.71
CA ASP A 150 32.18 25.52 1.37
C ASP A 150 30.99 24.58 1.50
N ARG A 151 30.55 24.40 2.74
CA ARG A 151 29.32 23.78 3.16
C ARG A 151 28.21 24.43 2.35
N ILE A 152 27.55 23.65 1.51
CA ILE A 152 26.27 24.01 0.93
C ILE A 152 25.28 23.96 2.09
N ASP A 153 24.86 25.14 2.51
CA ASP A 153 23.78 25.35 3.45
C ASP A 153 22.59 24.43 3.12
N GLY A 154 22.05 23.82 4.17
CA GLY A 154 20.96 22.86 4.08
C GLY A 154 19.78 23.42 3.29
N ASP A 155 19.50 22.79 2.16
CA ASP A 155 18.14 22.82 1.61
C ASP A 155 17.21 22.32 2.69
N VAL A 156 16.46 23.25 3.28
CA VAL A 156 15.33 22.93 4.13
C VAL A 156 14.30 22.25 3.22
N VAL A 157 14.36 20.93 3.17
CA VAL A 157 13.33 20.14 2.48
C VAL A 157 12.04 20.41 3.23
N GLU A 158 11.20 21.26 2.65
CA GLU A 158 9.90 21.60 3.20
C GLU A 158 9.08 20.30 3.24
N GLU A 159 8.96 19.71 4.42
CA GLU A 159 8.20 18.48 4.65
C GLU A 159 6.71 18.77 4.40
N LYS A 160 6.24 18.46 3.21
CA LYS A 160 4.83 18.62 2.88
C LYS A 160 4.02 17.49 3.49
N ARG A 161 2.94 17.87 4.17
CA ARG A 161 1.97 16.95 4.74
C ARG A 161 0.64 17.11 4.05
N ILE A 162 -0.08 16.01 3.90
CA ILE A 162 -1.43 15.98 3.37
C ILE A 162 -2.29 15.16 4.34
N THR A 163 -3.46 15.70 4.69
CA THR A 163 -4.44 15.00 5.52
C THR A 163 -5.67 14.71 4.68
N VAL A 164 -6.11 13.46 4.69
CA VAL A 164 -7.27 12.99 3.93
C VAL A 164 -8.15 12.11 4.81
N MET A 165 -9.44 12.05 4.51
CA MET A 165 -10.35 11.13 5.17
C MET A 165 -10.23 9.74 4.55
N LEU A 166 -10.55 8.70 5.31
CA LEU A 166 -10.52 7.31 4.78
C LEU A 166 -11.41 7.16 3.55
N ASP A 167 -12.60 7.79 3.55
CA ASP A 167 -13.56 7.73 2.44
C ASP A 167 -13.08 8.44 1.17
N ASP A 168 -12.12 9.35 1.28
CA ASP A 168 -11.50 10.00 0.13
C ASP A 168 -10.46 9.11 -0.57
N ILE A 169 -10.07 8.01 0.06
CA ILE A 169 -9.07 7.09 -0.48
C ILE A 169 -9.75 6.05 -1.37
N ASP A 170 -9.46 6.08 -2.66
CA ASP A 170 -9.86 5.05 -3.61
C ASP A 170 -9.03 3.78 -3.42
N ARG A 171 -7.71 3.95 -3.23
CA ARG A 171 -6.78 2.83 -3.05
C ARG A 171 -5.51 3.28 -2.32
N ALA A 172 -5.09 2.47 -1.37
CA ALA A 172 -3.78 2.61 -0.73
C ALA A 172 -3.08 1.26 -0.67
N ARG A 173 -1.76 1.25 -0.88
CA ARG A 173 -0.91 0.05 -0.81
C ARG A 173 0.44 0.38 -0.20
N LEU A 174 1.01 -0.55 0.55
CA LEU A 174 2.40 -0.44 0.98
C LEU A 174 3.33 -0.40 -0.22
N ILE A 175 4.40 0.38 -0.11
CA ILE A 175 5.51 0.36 -1.06
C ILE A 175 6.56 -0.58 -0.46
N PRO A 176 6.91 -1.69 -1.13
CA PRO A 176 7.92 -2.59 -0.60
C PRO A 176 9.29 -1.91 -0.57
N ASP A 177 10.03 -2.12 0.53
CA ASP A 177 11.47 -1.86 0.56
C ASP A 177 12.17 -2.86 -0.37
N VAL A 178 12.80 -2.35 -1.42
CA VAL A 178 13.57 -3.14 -2.40
C VAL A 178 15.05 -3.03 -2.08
#